data_31c19c4bfd34f7f6cd2d4e3f6c56ea48
#
_entry.id   31c19c4bfd34f7f6cd2d4e3f6c56ea48
#
_cell.length_a   1.000
_cell.length_b   1.000
_cell.length_c   1.000
_cell.angle_alpha   90.00
_cell.angle_beta   90.00
_cell.angle_gamma   90.00
#
_symmetry.space_group_name_H-M   'P 1'
#
loop_
_entity.id
_entity.type
_entity.pdbx_description
1 polymer ?
#
loop_
_entity_poly.entity_id
_entity_poly.type
_entity_poly.pdbx_seq_one_letter_code
_entity_poly.pdbx_strand_id
1 'polypeptide(L)'
;MLQVRIHGRGGQGVVTTAEMLSIAAIEQGWHAHALPSLGPEPIGAAVVACCRIDDKSVLLREPILEPDVVIVQDATLLHQVDVFQGLKRDGYVLINSKRSFDELGVGEAAARFRHDRLCTVPATEIVLKHLGLPLSGAVLLGGFAALSRLITLQAVTRAITDRFAGRVAAGSIA
;
A
#
# COMPACT_ATOMS: atom_id res chain seq x y z
N MET A 1 -10.84 -3.28 13.77
CA MET A 1 -10.75 -3.16 12.30
C MET A 1 -9.61 -2.22 11.93
N LEU A 2 -8.63 -2.71 11.16
CA LEU A 2 -7.54 -1.93 10.60
C LEU A 2 -7.95 -1.42 9.21
N GLN A 3 -7.78 -0.13 8.95
CA GLN A 3 -8.17 0.54 7.71
C GLN A 3 -6.93 1.08 7.00
N VAL A 4 -6.64 0.56 5.82
CA VAL A 4 -5.47 0.92 5.01
C VAL A 4 -5.90 1.64 3.76
N ARG A 5 -5.30 2.80 3.50
CA ARG A 5 -5.51 3.58 2.28
C ARG A 5 -4.20 3.66 1.49
N ILE A 6 -4.25 3.27 0.23
CA ILE A 6 -3.10 3.20 -0.65
C ILE A 6 -3.29 4.22 -1.77
N HIS A 7 -2.37 5.16 -1.88
CA HIS A 7 -2.34 6.20 -2.89
C HIS A 7 -1.29 5.89 -3.96
N GLY A 8 -1.63 6.09 -5.21
CA GLY A 8 -0.71 5.94 -6.33
C GLY A 8 -1.33 6.49 -7.61
N ARG A 9 -0.77 6.09 -8.76
CA ARG A 9 -1.29 6.50 -10.06
C ARG A 9 -1.83 5.29 -10.83
N GLY A 10 -2.78 5.54 -11.71
CA GLY A 10 -3.29 4.55 -12.65
C GLY A 10 -2.15 3.89 -13.42
N GLY A 11 -2.15 2.56 -13.48
CA GLY A 11 -1.09 1.75 -14.06
C GLY A 11 0.03 1.33 -13.10
N GLN A 12 0.10 1.85 -11.87
CA GLN A 12 1.11 1.47 -10.87
C GLN A 12 0.71 0.26 -10.01
N GLY A 13 -0.43 -0.37 -10.27
CA GLY A 13 -0.90 -1.55 -9.51
C GLY A 13 -1.38 -1.22 -8.09
N VAL A 14 -2.00 -0.04 -7.88
CA VAL A 14 -2.50 0.39 -6.56
C VAL A 14 -3.55 -0.59 -6.03
N VAL A 15 -4.51 -0.98 -6.88
CA VAL A 15 -5.54 -1.99 -6.56
C VAL A 15 -4.91 -3.34 -6.27
N THR A 16 -3.95 -3.76 -7.11
CA THR A 16 -3.22 -5.02 -6.90
C THR A 16 -2.49 -5.05 -5.56
N THR A 17 -1.96 -3.90 -5.10
CA THR A 17 -1.32 -3.80 -3.78
C THR A 17 -2.33 -4.00 -2.65
N ALA A 18 -3.53 -3.41 -2.76
CA ALA A 18 -4.60 -3.61 -1.79
C ALA A 18 -5.09 -5.08 -1.77
N GLU A 19 -5.21 -5.71 -2.95
CA GLU A 19 -5.56 -7.13 -3.08
C GLU A 19 -4.50 -8.03 -2.42
N MET A 20 -3.21 -7.81 -2.70
CA MET A 20 -2.12 -8.57 -2.07
C MET A 20 -2.11 -8.42 -0.54
N LEU A 21 -2.38 -7.21 -0.02
CA LEU A 21 -2.50 -6.99 1.42
C LEU A 21 -3.68 -7.76 2.00
N SER A 22 -4.83 -7.77 1.32
CA SER A 22 -6.01 -8.54 1.72
C SER A 22 -5.71 -10.05 1.77
N ILE A 23 -5.05 -10.58 0.74
CA ILE A 23 -4.64 -11.99 0.69
C ILE A 23 -3.68 -12.31 1.85
N ALA A 24 -2.67 -11.46 2.09
CA ALA A 24 -1.71 -11.65 3.18
C ALA A 24 -2.39 -11.67 4.56
N ALA A 25 -3.42 -10.83 4.76
CA ALA A 25 -4.19 -10.82 5.99
C ALA A 25 -5.03 -12.10 6.16
N ILE A 26 -5.66 -12.57 5.09
CA ILE A 26 -6.45 -13.81 5.09
C ILE A 26 -5.55 -15.02 5.38
N GLU A 27 -4.35 -15.08 4.83
CA GLU A 27 -3.35 -16.11 5.13
C GLU A 27 -2.95 -16.19 6.62
N GLN A 28 -3.12 -15.08 7.34
CA GLN A 28 -2.90 -15.02 8.79
C GLN A 28 -4.16 -15.31 9.62
N GLY A 29 -5.27 -15.68 8.99
CA GLY A 29 -6.53 -16.00 9.65
C GLY A 29 -7.41 -14.77 9.95
N TRP A 30 -7.09 -13.58 9.39
CA TRP A 30 -7.94 -12.40 9.48
C TRP A 30 -9.01 -12.42 8.38
N HIS A 31 -10.08 -11.66 8.60
CA HIS A 31 -10.99 -11.28 7.53
C HIS A 31 -10.48 -10.00 6.88
N ALA A 32 -10.38 -9.98 5.56
CA ALA A 32 -9.93 -8.80 4.84
C ALA A 32 -10.73 -8.57 3.56
N HIS A 33 -10.85 -7.29 3.18
CA HIS A 33 -11.52 -6.89 1.95
C HIS A 33 -10.78 -5.72 1.30
N ALA A 34 -10.34 -5.94 0.06
CA ALA A 34 -9.77 -4.88 -0.78
C ALA A 34 -10.88 -4.20 -1.57
N LEU A 35 -10.89 -2.88 -1.54
CA LEU A 35 -11.83 -2.03 -2.26
C LEU A 35 -11.07 -1.22 -3.30
N PRO A 36 -11.34 -1.42 -4.59
CA PRO A 36 -10.78 -0.57 -5.63
C PRO A 36 -11.34 0.85 -5.52
N SER A 37 -10.66 1.78 -6.15
CA SER A 37 -11.18 3.12 -6.38
C SER A 37 -12.54 3.08 -7.10
N LEU A 38 -13.43 3.98 -6.75
CA LEU A 38 -14.72 4.11 -7.43
C LEU A 38 -14.52 4.97 -8.69
N GLY A 39 -14.61 4.36 -9.86
CA GLY A 39 -14.59 5.04 -11.15
C GLY A 39 -13.47 4.56 -12.08
N PRO A 40 -13.41 5.14 -13.30
CA PRO A 40 -12.35 4.81 -14.25
C PRO A 40 -10.98 5.26 -13.70
N GLU A 41 -9.97 4.43 -13.88
CA GLU A 41 -8.59 4.69 -13.46
C GLU A 41 -7.71 4.99 -14.69
N PRO A 42 -7.74 6.21 -15.25
CA PRO A 42 -6.89 6.55 -16.36
C PRO A 42 -5.41 6.39 -15.99
N ILE A 43 -4.59 5.95 -16.91
CA ILE A 43 -3.14 5.84 -16.70
C ILE A 43 -2.59 7.21 -16.26
N GLY A 44 -1.84 7.23 -15.16
CA GLY A 44 -1.22 8.42 -14.60
C GLY A 44 -2.12 9.28 -13.69
N ALA A 45 -3.43 9.08 -13.70
CA ALA A 45 -4.33 9.77 -12.76
C ALA A 45 -4.09 9.33 -11.31
N ALA A 46 -4.39 10.20 -10.34
CA ALA A 46 -4.36 9.83 -8.94
C ALA A 46 -5.44 8.78 -8.64
N VAL A 47 -5.03 7.68 -8.01
CA VAL A 47 -5.86 6.53 -7.67
C VAL A 47 -5.71 6.21 -6.20
N VAL A 48 -6.81 5.83 -5.56
CA VAL A 48 -6.84 5.38 -4.18
C VAL A 48 -7.49 3.99 -4.12
N ALA A 49 -6.78 3.02 -3.56
CA ALA A 49 -7.36 1.74 -3.18
C ALA A 49 -7.35 1.60 -1.65
N CYS A 50 -8.32 0.86 -1.14
CA CYS A 50 -8.50 0.64 0.28
C CYS A 50 -8.43 -0.85 0.62
N CYS A 51 -7.96 -1.16 1.84
CA CYS A 51 -8.05 -2.50 2.40
C CYS A 51 -8.52 -2.40 3.85
N ARG A 52 -9.52 -3.18 4.22
CA ARG A 52 -9.97 -3.35 5.60
C ARG A 52 -9.62 -4.74 6.09
N ILE A 53 -9.11 -4.83 7.31
CA ILE A 53 -8.70 -6.08 7.96
C ILE A 53 -9.32 -6.12 9.35
N ASP A 54 -9.98 -7.23 9.71
CA ASP A 54 -10.62 -7.39 11.02
C ASP A 54 -10.58 -8.85 11.49
N ASP A 55 -10.87 -9.08 12.76
CA ASP A 55 -11.13 -10.41 13.33
C ASP A 55 -12.53 -10.95 12.97
N LYS A 56 -13.39 -10.10 12.40
CA LYS A 56 -14.76 -10.41 11.96
C LYS A 56 -14.94 -10.11 10.49
N SER A 57 -16.00 -10.68 9.89
CA SER A 57 -16.34 -10.44 8.49
C SER A 57 -16.46 -8.95 8.16
N VAL A 58 -15.71 -8.50 7.17
CA VAL A 58 -15.70 -7.11 6.70
C VAL A 58 -16.80 -6.91 5.65
N LEU A 59 -17.89 -6.27 6.04
CA LEU A 59 -19.03 -6.00 5.17
C LEU A 59 -19.06 -4.57 4.62
N LEU A 60 -18.31 -3.65 5.23
CA LEU A 60 -18.26 -2.24 4.84
C LEU A 60 -17.61 -2.05 3.48
N ARG A 61 -18.30 -1.36 2.58
CA ARG A 61 -17.81 -1.03 1.23
C ARG A 61 -17.62 0.46 0.98
N GLU A 62 -17.83 1.27 2.00
CA GLU A 62 -17.68 2.72 1.94
C GLU A 62 -16.19 3.13 1.84
N PRO A 63 -15.88 4.29 1.27
CA PRO A 63 -14.54 4.85 1.30
C PRO A 63 -13.99 4.95 2.72
N ILE A 64 -12.67 4.79 2.87
CA ILE A 64 -12.00 4.97 4.16
C ILE A 64 -11.71 6.46 4.37
N LEU A 65 -12.43 7.09 5.29
CA LEU A 65 -12.24 8.50 5.64
C LEU A 65 -11.19 8.68 6.75
N GLU A 66 -11.12 7.74 7.69
CA GLU A 66 -10.18 7.75 8.82
C GLU A 66 -9.27 6.52 8.78
N PRO A 67 -8.21 6.53 7.95
CA PRO A 67 -7.29 5.40 7.86
C PRO A 67 -6.42 5.27 9.12
N ASP A 68 -6.06 4.01 9.42
CA ASP A 68 -5.01 3.66 10.38
C ASP A 68 -3.64 3.62 9.71
N VAL A 69 -3.63 3.41 8.40
CA VAL A 69 -2.41 3.29 7.58
C VAL A 69 -2.58 4.02 6.26
N VAL A 70 -1.57 4.79 5.89
CA VAL A 70 -1.43 5.41 4.56
C VAL A 70 -0.17 4.88 3.89
N ILE A 71 -0.32 4.30 2.71
CA ILE A 71 0.78 3.88 1.84
C ILE A 71 0.75 4.74 0.58
N VAL A 72 1.88 5.38 0.24
CA VAL A 72 2.00 6.24 -0.94
C VAL A 72 2.98 5.59 -1.93
N GLN A 73 2.46 5.04 -3.03
CA GLN A 73 3.26 4.42 -4.07
C GLN A 73 3.95 5.44 -4.99
N ASP A 74 3.39 6.65 -5.09
CA ASP A 74 3.95 7.73 -5.90
C ASP A 74 4.07 9.01 -5.09
N ALA A 75 5.29 9.37 -4.72
CA ALA A 75 5.57 10.53 -3.88
C ALA A 75 5.20 11.88 -4.56
N THR A 76 4.99 11.92 -5.89
CA THR A 76 4.53 13.14 -6.57
C THR A 76 3.12 13.54 -6.18
N LEU A 77 2.34 12.60 -5.62
CA LEU A 77 0.99 12.87 -5.13
C LEU A 77 0.96 13.73 -3.85
N LEU A 78 2.05 13.77 -3.09
CA LEU A 78 2.14 14.52 -1.84
C LEU A 78 1.84 16.02 -1.98
N HIS A 79 2.02 16.57 -3.19
CA HIS A 79 1.76 17.97 -3.51
C HIS A 79 0.48 18.18 -4.35
N GLN A 80 -0.25 17.11 -4.65
CA GLN A 80 -1.46 17.16 -5.47
C GLN A 80 -2.72 16.83 -4.68
N VAL A 81 -2.60 15.95 -3.70
CA VAL A 81 -3.71 15.51 -2.85
C VAL A 81 -3.25 15.43 -1.40
N ASP A 82 -4.16 15.70 -0.46
CA ASP A 82 -3.87 15.52 0.96
C ASP A 82 -3.93 14.03 1.31
N VAL A 83 -2.80 13.34 1.16
CA VAL A 83 -2.68 11.91 1.47
C VAL A 83 -2.85 11.63 2.96
N PHE A 84 -2.64 12.61 3.83
CA PHE A 84 -2.76 12.48 5.29
C PHE A 84 -4.17 12.77 5.81
N GLN A 85 -5.10 13.19 4.93
CA GLN A 85 -6.46 13.51 5.34
C GLN A 85 -7.10 12.37 6.14
N GLY A 86 -7.57 12.67 7.34
CA GLY A 86 -8.23 11.71 8.22
C GLY A 86 -7.33 10.66 8.87
N LEU A 87 -6.02 10.64 8.57
CA LEU A 87 -5.11 9.69 9.19
C LEU A 87 -5.10 9.88 10.71
N LYS A 88 -5.29 8.79 11.44
CA LYS A 88 -5.27 8.79 12.90
C LYS A 88 -3.89 9.18 13.42
N ARG A 89 -3.85 9.84 14.59
CA ARG A 89 -2.61 10.34 15.20
C ARG A 89 -1.58 9.23 15.42
N ASP A 90 -2.06 8.02 15.73
CA ASP A 90 -1.25 6.81 15.89
C ASP A 90 -1.15 5.97 14.62
N GLY A 91 -1.48 6.55 13.46
CA GLY A 91 -1.45 5.87 12.18
C GLY A 91 -0.03 5.65 11.65
N TYR A 92 0.10 4.73 10.72
CA TYR A 92 1.34 4.43 10.02
C TYR A 92 1.37 5.16 8.67
N VAL A 93 2.55 5.66 8.30
CA VAL A 93 2.80 6.26 6.98
C VAL A 93 4.00 5.58 6.33
N LEU A 94 3.80 5.11 5.11
CA LEU A 94 4.86 4.53 4.30
C LEU A 94 4.87 5.18 2.92
N ILE A 95 5.99 5.79 2.53
CA ILE A 95 6.13 6.50 1.25
C ILE A 95 7.22 5.84 0.41
N ASN A 96 6.91 5.60 -0.85
CA ASN A 96 7.88 5.14 -1.85
C ASN A 96 8.83 6.29 -2.23
N SER A 97 9.92 6.40 -1.51
CA SER A 97 10.95 7.41 -1.76
C SER A 97 12.25 7.04 -1.07
N LYS A 98 13.38 7.49 -1.62
CA LYS A 98 14.68 7.51 -0.93
C LYS A 98 14.91 8.79 -0.13
N ARG A 99 14.08 9.82 -0.35
CA ARG A 99 14.14 11.10 0.35
C ARG A 99 13.39 11.01 1.67
N SER A 100 13.85 11.76 2.66
CA SER A 100 13.16 11.93 3.94
C SER A 100 11.85 12.70 3.79
N PHE A 101 11.03 12.74 4.83
CA PHE A 101 9.78 13.52 4.85
C PHE A 101 10.05 15.02 4.65
N ASP A 102 11.16 15.55 5.22
CA ASP A 102 11.55 16.95 5.06
C ASP A 102 11.98 17.26 3.62
N GLU A 103 12.79 16.40 3.01
CA GLU A 103 13.21 16.54 1.61
C GLU A 103 12.05 16.37 0.62
N LEU A 104 10.99 15.68 1.03
CA LEU A 104 9.74 15.57 0.28
C LEU A 104 8.83 16.80 0.47
N GLY A 105 9.19 17.75 1.36
CA GLY A 105 8.40 18.94 1.65
C GLY A 105 7.13 18.68 2.46
N VAL A 106 7.06 17.54 3.16
CA VAL A 106 5.90 17.14 3.99
C VAL A 106 6.28 16.93 5.47
N GLY A 107 7.47 17.34 5.89
CA GLY A 107 7.96 17.18 7.26
C GLY A 107 7.04 17.81 8.30
N GLU A 108 6.55 19.04 8.07
CA GLU A 108 5.61 19.72 8.96
C GLU A 108 4.29 18.94 9.12
N ALA A 109 3.74 18.45 8.01
CA ALA A 109 2.53 17.63 8.01
C ALA A 109 2.75 16.29 8.73
N ALA A 110 3.92 15.68 8.54
CA ALA A 110 4.30 14.41 9.15
C ALA A 110 4.60 14.55 10.65
N ALA A 111 5.06 15.71 11.13
CA ALA A 111 5.35 15.97 12.55
C ALA A 111 4.13 15.82 13.49
N ARG A 112 2.92 15.78 12.93
CA ARG A 112 1.67 15.52 13.68
C ARG A 112 1.51 14.06 14.11
N PHE A 113 2.27 13.15 13.52
CA PHE A 113 2.20 11.71 13.73
C PHE A 113 3.39 11.20 14.53
N ARG A 114 3.30 9.97 14.99
CA ARG A 114 4.38 9.33 15.74
C ARG A 114 5.56 9.01 14.81
N HIS A 115 6.74 9.50 15.16
CA HIS A 115 7.96 9.34 14.35
C HIS A 115 8.32 7.86 14.11
N ASP A 116 8.09 6.98 15.09
CA ASP A 116 8.37 5.54 14.99
C ASP A 116 7.40 4.79 14.06
N ARG A 117 6.40 5.48 13.51
CA ARG A 117 5.41 4.94 12.55
C ARG A 117 5.50 5.57 11.15
N LEU A 118 6.51 6.39 10.94
CA LEU A 118 6.77 7.05 9.66
C LEU A 118 7.99 6.40 8.98
N CYS A 119 7.85 6.01 7.72
CA CYS A 119 8.93 5.39 6.97
C CYS A 119 8.91 5.79 5.50
N THR A 120 10.07 6.00 4.91
CA THR A 120 10.26 6.05 3.47
C THR A 120 11.03 4.82 3.01
N VAL A 121 10.66 4.25 1.88
CA VAL A 121 11.31 3.07 1.28
C VAL A 121 11.50 3.33 -0.21
N PRO A 122 12.70 3.20 -0.78
CA PRO A 122 12.95 3.37 -2.21
C PRO A 122 12.47 2.13 -3.00
N ALA A 123 11.18 1.82 -2.87
CA ALA A 123 10.59 0.58 -3.35
C ALA A 123 10.73 0.40 -4.87
N THR A 124 10.59 1.48 -5.64
CA THR A 124 10.76 1.43 -7.09
C THR A 124 12.21 1.10 -7.47
N GLU A 125 13.20 1.70 -6.80
CA GLU A 125 14.62 1.41 -7.08
C GLU A 125 14.96 -0.04 -6.72
N ILE A 126 14.46 -0.53 -5.57
CA ILE A 126 14.67 -1.91 -5.12
C ILE A 126 14.10 -2.90 -6.14
N VAL A 127 12.84 -2.72 -6.53
CA VAL A 127 12.18 -3.68 -7.43
C VAL A 127 12.76 -3.65 -8.83
N LEU A 128 13.12 -2.49 -9.37
CA LEU A 128 13.78 -2.38 -10.68
C LEU A 128 15.14 -3.07 -10.69
N LYS A 129 15.91 -2.94 -9.62
CA LYS A 129 17.21 -3.58 -9.49
C LYS A 129 17.13 -5.12 -9.49
N HIS A 130 16.07 -5.69 -8.90
CA HIS A 130 15.96 -7.13 -8.69
C HIS A 130 15.05 -7.84 -9.69
N LEU A 131 13.99 -7.18 -10.16
CA LEU A 131 12.96 -7.78 -11.01
C LEU A 131 12.82 -7.12 -12.38
N GLY A 132 13.41 -5.93 -12.57
CA GLY A 132 13.27 -5.18 -13.82
C GLY A 132 11.84 -4.67 -14.11
N LEU A 133 10.91 -4.82 -13.18
CA LEU A 133 9.49 -4.46 -13.33
C LEU A 133 9.07 -3.46 -12.26
N PRO A 134 8.21 -2.46 -12.57
CA PRO A 134 7.81 -1.42 -11.62
C PRO A 134 6.72 -1.89 -10.64
N LEU A 135 6.98 -2.95 -9.88
CA LEU A 135 6.05 -3.54 -8.91
C LEU A 135 6.33 -3.05 -7.48
N SER A 136 6.42 -1.74 -7.29
CA SER A 136 6.75 -1.11 -6.01
C SER A 136 5.83 -1.51 -4.85
N GLY A 137 4.56 -1.84 -5.14
CA GLY A 137 3.59 -2.27 -4.15
C GLY A 137 4.04 -3.48 -3.32
N ALA A 138 4.67 -4.48 -3.95
CA ALA A 138 5.19 -5.66 -3.27
C ALA A 138 6.25 -5.29 -2.21
N VAL A 139 7.20 -4.42 -2.58
CA VAL A 139 8.26 -3.95 -1.67
C VAL A 139 7.68 -3.10 -0.54
N LEU A 140 6.70 -2.23 -0.85
CA LEU A 140 6.01 -1.41 0.15
C LEU A 140 5.25 -2.28 1.15
N LEU A 141 4.61 -3.37 0.74
CA LEU A 141 3.97 -4.29 1.67
C LEU A 141 4.98 -4.99 2.59
N GLY A 142 6.16 -5.34 2.08
CA GLY A 142 7.27 -5.81 2.91
C GLY A 142 7.72 -4.77 3.93
N GLY A 143 7.86 -3.51 3.50
CA GLY A 143 8.15 -2.37 4.39
C GLY A 143 7.06 -2.16 5.44
N PHE A 144 5.79 -2.25 5.05
CA PHE A 144 4.66 -2.17 5.97
C PHE A 144 4.66 -3.31 7.00
N ALA A 145 4.94 -4.54 6.57
CA ALA A 145 5.05 -5.67 7.48
C ALA A 145 6.15 -5.45 8.54
N ALA A 146 7.32 -4.96 8.12
CA ALA A 146 8.43 -4.67 9.03
C ALA A 146 8.11 -3.52 10.00
N LEU A 147 7.49 -2.44 9.50
CA LEU A 147 7.15 -1.25 10.29
C LEU A 147 6.05 -1.53 11.31
N SER A 148 4.96 -2.15 10.88
CA SER A 148 3.75 -2.31 11.69
C SER A 148 3.74 -3.57 12.55
N ARG A 149 4.37 -4.64 12.06
CA ARG A 149 4.29 -6.02 12.61
C ARG A 149 2.85 -6.57 12.68
N LEU A 150 1.91 -5.91 12.00
CA LEU A 150 0.50 -6.33 11.94
C LEU A 150 0.30 -7.48 10.94
N ILE A 151 1.09 -7.47 9.87
CA ILE A 151 1.14 -8.52 8.86
C ILE A 151 2.56 -9.07 8.82
N THR A 152 2.72 -10.39 8.74
CA THR A 152 4.05 -11.01 8.67
C THR A 152 4.64 -10.93 7.26
N LEU A 153 5.97 -10.85 7.18
CA LEU A 153 6.66 -10.88 5.89
C LEU A 153 6.39 -12.20 5.15
N GLN A 154 6.22 -13.31 5.87
CA GLN A 154 5.88 -14.60 5.28
C GLN A 154 4.52 -14.57 4.56
N ALA A 155 3.49 -13.98 5.18
CA ALA A 155 2.17 -13.84 4.56
C ALA A 155 2.22 -12.93 3.33
N VAL A 156 2.97 -11.82 3.40
CA VAL A 156 3.20 -10.93 2.25
C VAL A 156 3.89 -11.68 1.11
N THR A 157 4.93 -12.47 1.41
CA THR A 157 5.66 -13.25 0.40
C THR A 157 4.76 -14.27 -0.28
N ARG A 158 3.91 -14.98 0.48
CA ARG A 158 2.92 -15.92 -0.10
C ARG A 158 1.93 -15.21 -1.00
N ALA A 159 1.33 -14.11 -0.53
CA ALA A 159 0.37 -13.33 -1.32
C ALA A 159 0.97 -12.82 -2.65
N ILE A 160 2.24 -12.39 -2.64
CA ILE A 160 2.97 -11.99 -3.84
C ILE A 160 3.15 -13.20 -4.76
N THR A 161 3.63 -14.32 -4.23
CA THR A 161 3.86 -15.55 -5.00
C THR A 161 2.57 -16.01 -5.68
N ASP A 162 1.47 -16.11 -4.95
CA ASP A 162 0.18 -16.55 -5.47
C ASP A 162 -0.35 -15.61 -6.55
N ARG A 163 -0.20 -14.30 -6.34
CA ARG A 163 -0.66 -13.28 -7.30
C ARG A 163 0.10 -13.34 -8.63
N PHE A 164 1.38 -13.70 -8.61
CA PHE A 164 2.23 -13.72 -9.81
C PHE A 164 2.48 -15.11 -10.38
N ALA A 165 2.26 -16.19 -9.64
CA ALA A 165 2.39 -17.57 -10.12
C ALA A 165 1.52 -17.84 -11.37
N GLY A 166 0.28 -17.31 -11.39
CA GLY A 166 -0.61 -17.44 -12.52
C GLY A 166 -0.13 -16.70 -13.81
N ARG A 167 0.64 -15.62 -13.67
CA ARG A 167 1.19 -14.86 -14.80
C ARG A 167 2.42 -15.52 -15.41
N VAL A 168 3.25 -16.16 -14.62
CA VAL A 168 4.42 -16.93 -15.09
C VAL A 168 3.94 -18.16 -15.87
N ALA A 169 2.90 -18.84 -15.40
CA ALA A 169 2.30 -19.96 -16.13
C ALA A 169 1.64 -19.53 -17.46
N ALA A 170 1.01 -18.37 -17.52
CA ALA A 170 0.39 -17.85 -18.74
C ALA A 170 1.41 -17.36 -19.79
N GLY A 171 2.59 -16.90 -19.35
CA GLY A 171 3.68 -16.46 -20.24
C GLY A 171 4.53 -17.60 -20.82
N SER A 172 4.38 -18.83 -20.30
CA SER A 172 5.11 -20.01 -20.78
C SER A 172 4.38 -20.81 -21.86
N ILE A 173 3.20 -20.36 -22.31
CA ILE A 173 2.35 -21.02 -23.33
C ILE A 173 2.31 -20.20 -24.65
N ALA A 174 3.14 -19.17 -24.78
CA ALA A 174 3.24 -18.40 -26.05
C ALA A 174 4.56 -18.63 -26.76
#